data_0a5bb9ab63da1b99acff820465a0aed6
#
_entry.id   0a5bb9ab63da1b99acff820465a0aed6
#
_cell.length_a   1.000
_cell.length_b   1.000
_cell.length_c   1.000
_cell.angle_alpha   90.00
_cell.angle_beta   90.00
_cell.angle_gamma   90.00
#
_symmetry.space_group_name_H-M   'P 1'
#
loop_
_entity.id
_entity.type
_entity.pdbx_description
1 polymer ?
#
loop_
_entity_poly.entity_id
_entity_poly.type
_entity_poly.pdbx_seq_one_letter_code
_entity_poly.pdbx_strand_id
1 'polypeptide(L)'
;MKITNRFDLPAPVVRALTTDDYSRGKSDLSVTQIIDSPRVRLLRKQHDEKIEEDVSDMVWSVLGRAAHKVLEDSDEEGYTIEERVFAEVEGWRLSGAIDLQKHGNILSLYDYKVTSVWSVIYGKSSWETQLNCYAYLLWKAKKQKVGALNIIAILRDWNRRDAGKPDYPSSPIMEIPIQLWSQDEQQRYVTERVRLHQDAESSMVLGEPLPLCSAEERWEKQTTYAVRKKANKRALRVFKSMDEANAFLEEGMVIDERKGESTRCAQDWCRVSQWCEQYQEALNAGDGTI
;
A
#
# COMPACT_ATOMS: atom_id res chain seq x y z
N MET A 1 -4.35 20.68 3.99
CA MET A 1 -3.17 20.07 4.66
C MET A 1 -2.14 21.16 4.92
N LYS A 2 -1.56 21.23 6.13
CA LYS A 2 -0.52 22.16 6.53
C LYS A 2 0.86 21.49 6.40
N ILE A 3 1.79 22.15 5.70
CA ILE A 3 3.15 21.64 5.50
C ILE A 3 4.10 22.36 6.45
N THR A 4 4.94 21.58 7.16
CA THR A 4 5.99 22.11 8.04
C THR A 4 7.37 21.81 7.46
N ASN A 5 8.37 22.55 7.93
CA ASN A 5 9.79 22.40 7.56
C ASN A 5 10.64 22.39 8.85
N ARG A 6 10.55 21.31 9.63
CA ARG A 6 11.21 21.18 10.94
C ARG A 6 12.74 21.17 10.87
N PHE A 7 13.28 20.82 9.71
CA PHE A 7 14.72 20.72 9.49
C PHE A 7 15.31 21.93 8.76
N ASP A 8 14.54 23.00 8.58
CA ASP A 8 14.94 24.24 7.93
C ASP A 8 15.59 24.00 6.54
N LEU A 9 14.97 23.11 5.74
CA LEU A 9 15.43 22.81 4.40
C LEU A 9 15.31 24.04 3.49
N PRO A 10 16.27 24.24 2.54
CA PRO A 10 16.22 25.37 1.60
C PRO A 10 14.93 25.40 0.77
N ALA A 11 14.41 26.61 0.50
CA ALA A 11 13.16 26.80 -0.21
C ALA A 11 13.03 26.05 -1.56
N PRO A 12 14.09 25.94 -2.41
CA PRO A 12 14.01 25.13 -3.62
C PRO A 12 13.76 23.64 -3.33
N VAL A 13 14.34 23.10 -2.26
CA VAL A 13 14.14 21.70 -1.81
C VAL A 13 12.70 21.52 -1.35
N VAL A 14 12.21 22.40 -0.48
CA VAL A 14 10.81 22.38 -0.01
C VAL A 14 9.86 22.41 -1.20
N ARG A 15 10.08 23.30 -2.17
CA ARG A 15 9.25 23.38 -3.37
C ARG A 15 9.25 22.06 -4.15
N ALA A 16 10.40 21.46 -4.39
CA ALA A 16 10.50 20.19 -5.12
C ALA A 16 9.79 19.04 -4.38
N LEU A 17 9.84 19.02 -3.05
CA LEU A 17 9.18 18.01 -2.22
C LEU A 17 7.66 18.18 -2.19
N THR A 18 7.16 19.42 -2.22
CA THR A 18 5.72 19.74 -2.06
C THR A 18 4.96 19.89 -3.38
N THR A 19 5.66 20.04 -4.52
CA THR A 19 5.00 20.09 -5.83
C THR A 19 4.48 18.72 -6.19
N ASP A 20 3.19 18.63 -6.48
CA ASP A 20 2.53 17.41 -6.98
C ASP A 20 1.72 17.77 -8.24
N ASP A 21 2.22 17.36 -9.39
CA ASP A 21 1.57 17.56 -10.68
C ASP A 21 0.57 16.45 -11.02
N TYR A 22 0.35 15.52 -10.09
CA TYR A 22 -0.56 14.41 -10.31
C TYR A 22 -2.01 14.85 -10.42
N SER A 23 -2.65 14.53 -11.53
CA SER A 23 -4.06 14.75 -11.76
C SER A 23 -4.81 13.42 -11.95
N ARG A 24 -5.92 13.24 -11.26
CA ARG A 24 -6.83 12.11 -11.49
C ARG A 24 -7.63 12.23 -12.78
N GLY A 25 -7.51 13.35 -13.48
CA GLY A 25 -8.44 13.72 -14.53
C GLY A 25 -9.85 13.96 -13.95
N LYS A 26 -10.89 13.85 -14.78
CA LYS A 26 -12.29 14.00 -14.35
C LYS A 26 -12.86 12.63 -13.90
N SER A 27 -12.25 12.00 -12.90
CA SER A 27 -12.74 10.74 -12.31
C SER A 27 -13.23 10.93 -10.87
N ASP A 28 -14.21 10.13 -10.47
CA ASP A 28 -14.71 10.10 -9.10
C ASP A 28 -13.69 9.46 -8.18
N LEU A 29 -13.09 8.34 -8.61
CA LEU A 29 -12.02 7.63 -7.89
C LEU A 29 -10.87 7.23 -8.82
N SER A 30 -9.66 7.12 -8.26
CA SER A 30 -8.54 6.43 -8.89
C SER A 30 -8.40 4.99 -8.36
N VAL A 31 -7.67 4.15 -9.11
CA VAL A 31 -7.33 2.77 -8.67
C VAL A 31 -6.62 2.81 -7.31
N THR A 32 -5.69 3.72 -7.10
CA THR A 32 -4.99 3.87 -5.82
C THR A 32 -5.91 4.23 -4.65
N GLN A 33 -7.03 4.90 -4.93
CA GLN A 33 -8.02 5.22 -3.91
C GLN A 33 -8.96 4.07 -3.63
N ILE A 34 -9.41 3.33 -4.65
CA ILE A 34 -10.34 2.22 -4.39
C ILE A 34 -9.69 1.05 -3.64
N ILE A 35 -8.39 0.86 -3.80
CA ILE A 35 -7.65 -0.19 -3.06
C ILE A 35 -7.33 0.19 -1.61
N ASP A 36 -7.43 1.47 -1.26
CA ASP A 36 -7.28 1.95 0.12
C ASP A 36 -8.64 2.06 0.83
N SER A 37 -8.62 2.24 2.14
CA SER A 37 -9.84 2.35 2.96
C SER A 37 -10.67 3.58 2.61
N PRO A 38 -11.99 3.43 2.37
CA PRO A 38 -12.90 4.56 2.20
C PRO A 38 -12.96 5.44 3.46
N ARG A 39 -12.84 4.85 4.67
CA ARG A 39 -12.76 5.60 5.94
C ARG A 39 -11.59 6.57 5.93
N VAL A 40 -10.40 6.10 5.56
CA VAL A 40 -9.20 6.95 5.48
C VAL A 40 -9.38 8.08 4.46
N ARG A 41 -9.91 7.76 3.28
CA ARG A 41 -10.19 8.75 2.22
C ARG A 41 -11.11 9.85 2.71
N LEU A 42 -12.21 9.50 3.36
CA LEU A 42 -13.23 10.46 3.80
C LEU A 42 -12.77 11.28 5.01
N LEU A 43 -12.12 10.66 5.99
CA LEU A 43 -11.53 11.40 7.11
C LEU A 43 -10.42 12.37 6.64
N ARG A 44 -9.62 12.01 5.64
CA ARG A 44 -8.68 12.95 5.02
C ARG A 44 -9.40 14.14 4.40
N LYS A 45 -10.47 13.91 3.64
CA LYS A 45 -11.27 14.99 3.06
C LYS A 45 -11.89 15.89 4.13
N GLN A 46 -12.39 15.31 5.23
CA GLN A 46 -13.03 16.06 6.32
C GLN A 46 -12.04 16.88 7.14
N HIS A 47 -10.82 16.38 7.34
CA HIS A 47 -9.81 16.98 8.23
C HIS A 47 -8.60 17.52 7.47
N ASP A 48 -8.69 17.73 6.15
CA ASP A 48 -7.55 18.14 5.31
C ASP A 48 -6.81 19.35 5.88
N GLU A 49 -7.52 20.39 6.29
CA GLU A 49 -6.90 21.60 6.84
C GLU A 49 -6.17 21.39 8.18
N LYS A 50 -6.52 20.31 8.91
CA LYS A 50 -5.94 19.97 10.22
C LYS A 50 -4.78 18.99 10.12
N ILE A 51 -4.64 18.30 8.99
CA ILE A 51 -3.53 17.39 8.77
C ILE A 51 -2.25 18.19 8.61
N GLU A 52 -1.24 17.86 9.41
CA GLU A 52 0.10 18.43 9.33
C GLU A 52 1.09 17.37 8.84
N GLU A 53 1.93 17.71 7.88
CA GLU A 53 2.95 16.83 7.33
C GLU A 53 4.25 17.61 7.15
N ASP A 54 5.37 17.00 7.57
CA ASP A 54 6.67 17.64 7.41
C ASP A 54 7.27 17.31 6.03
N VAL A 55 7.94 18.29 5.43
CA VAL A 55 8.56 18.11 4.10
C VAL A 55 9.54 16.95 4.08
N SER A 56 10.19 16.62 5.21
CA SER A 56 11.13 15.50 5.29
C SER A 56 10.47 14.14 5.06
N ASP A 57 9.17 14.00 5.39
CA ASP A 57 8.41 12.76 5.18
C ASP A 57 8.06 12.55 3.70
N MET A 58 8.09 13.62 2.89
CA MET A 58 7.73 13.60 1.47
C MET A 58 8.85 13.11 0.54
N VAL A 59 10.07 12.93 1.03
CA VAL A 59 11.24 12.56 0.22
C VAL A 59 11.03 11.25 -0.57
N TRP A 60 10.35 10.28 0.03
CA TRP A 60 10.11 8.98 -0.61
C TRP A 60 9.13 9.07 -1.77
N SER A 61 8.13 9.93 -1.67
CA SER A 61 7.20 10.24 -2.75
C SER A 61 7.91 10.90 -3.93
N VAL A 62 8.82 11.84 -3.66
CA VAL A 62 9.62 12.49 -4.71
C VAL A 62 10.53 11.51 -5.42
N LEU A 63 11.21 10.62 -4.69
CA LEU A 63 12.03 9.59 -5.32
C LEU A 63 11.21 8.66 -6.23
N GLY A 64 9.99 8.31 -5.81
CA GLY A 64 9.06 7.57 -6.67
C GLY A 64 8.75 8.33 -7.94
N ARG A 65 8.28 9.59 -7.84
CA ARG A 65 7.96 10.44 -9.00
C ARG A 65 9.15 10.67 -9.92
N ALA A 66 10.35 10.87 -9.38
CA ALA A 66 11.56 11.04 -10.17
C ALA A 66 11.89 9.79 -10.99
N ALA A 67 11.75 8.58 -10.39
CA ALA A 67 11.94 7.34 -11.11
C ALA A 67 10.91 7.17 -12.24
N HIS A 68 9.61 7.41 -11.96
CA HIS A 68 8.56 7.38 -12.98
C HIS A 68 8.86 8.36 -14.11
N LYS A 69 9.23 9.62 -13.80
CA LYS A 69 9.52 10.62 -14.81
C LYS A 69 10.68 10.24 -15.74
N VAL A 70 11.75 9.69 -15.18
CA VAL A 70 12.89 9.21 -15.98
C VAL A 70 12.50 8.04 -16.88
N LEU A 71 11.64 7.14 -16.40
CA LEU A 71 11.18 5.97 -17.15
C LEU A 71 10.12 6.34 -18.20
N GLU A 72 9.27 7.32 -17.89
CA GLU A 72 8.28 7.88 -18.83
C GLU A 72 8.92 8.47 -20.10
N ASP A 73 10.08 9.11 -19.96
CA ASP A 73 10.79 9.73 -21.09
C ASP A 73 11.51 8.68 -21.99
N SER A 74 11.38 7.38 -21.69
CA SER A 74 12.01 6.26 -22.41
C SER A 74 11.05 5.65 -23.43
N ASP A 75 10.81 6.33 -24.55
CA ASP A 75 9.92 5.81 -25.61
C ASP A 75 10.58 4.62 -26.36
N GLU A 76 9.85 3.53 -26.55
CA GLU A 76 10.32 2.34 -27.21
C GLU A 76 9.19 1.67 -28.00
N GLU A 77 9.47 1.18 -29.22
CA GLU A 77 8.50 0.49 -30.05
C GLU A 77 7.99 -0.79 -29.36
N GLY A 78 6.69 -1.01 -29.43
CA GLY A 78 6.03 -2.15 -28.78
C GLY A 78 5.64 -1.90 -27.32
N TYR A 79 5.84 -0.69 -26.82
CA TYR A 79 5.42 -0.29 -25.49
C TYR A 79 4.43 0.88 -25.52
N THR A 80 3.58 0.98 -24.49
CA THR A 80 2.79 2.17 -24.16
C THR A 80 3.15 2.58 -22.75
N ILE A 81 3.54 3.85 -22.57
CA ILE A 81 4.06 4.39 -21.32
C ILE A 81 3.06 5.40 -20.75
N GLU A 82 2.85 5.38 -19.43
CA GLU A 82 2.03 6.34 -18.66
C GLU A 82 0.62 6.57 -19.25
N GLU A 83 -0.06 5.48 -19.58
CA GLU A 83 -1.42 5.60 -20.10
C GLU A 83 -2.46 5.70 -18.99
N ARG A 84 -3.27 6.77 -19.03
CA ARG A 84 -4.43 6.91 -18.16
C ARG A 84 -5.68 6.33 -18.81
N VAL A 85 -6.26 5.33 -18.16
CA VAL A 85 -7.48 4.62 -18.60
C VAL A 85 -8.64 4.99 -17.69
N PHE A 86 -9.83 5.10 -18.26
CA PHE A 86 -11.08 5.39 -17.55
C PHE A 86 -12.12 4.32 -17.84
N ALA A 87 -12.91 3.96 -16.85
CA ALA A 87 -14.09 3.11 -17.00
C ALA A 87 -15.20 3.52 -16.04
N GLU A 88 -16.47 3.31 -16.46
CA GLU A 88 -17.62 3.46 -15.58
C GLU A 88 -17.89 2.15 -14.85
N VAL A 89 -17.98 2.24 -13.52
CA VAL A 89 -18.28 1.13 -12.62
C VAL A 89 -19.28 1.61 -11.59
N GLU A 90 -20.44 0.96 -11.49
CA GLU A 90 -21.54 1.32 -10.56
C GLU A 90 -21.91 2.80 -10.62
N GLY A 91 -21.93 3.38 -11.82
CA GLY A 91 -22.24 4.79 -12.04
C GLY A 91 -21.14 5.79 -11.68
N TRP A 92 -19.99 5.33 -11.16
CA TRP A 92 -18.81 6.18 -10.92
C TRP A 92 -17.75 5.98 -12.00
N ARG A 93 -17.08 7.06 -12.35
CA ARG A 93 -15.96 7.06 -13.28
C ARG A 93 -14.67 6.78 -12.54
N LEU A 94 -14.13 5.58 -12.77
CA LEU A 94 -12.86 5.12 -12.21
C LEU A 94 -11.71 5.43 -13.18
N SER A 95 -10.54 5.83 -12.66
CA SER A 95 -9.34 6.04 -13.47
C SER A 95 -8.13 5.29 -12.91
N GLY A 96 -7.23 4.89 -13.81
CA GLY A 96 -5.93 4.33 -13.48
C GLY A 96 -4.88 4.84 -14.45
N ALA A 97 -3.71 5.25 -13.95
CA ALA A 97 -2.53 5.51 -14.75
C ALA A 97 -1.68 4.23 -14.72
N ILE A 98 -1.41 3.67 -15.88
CA ILE A 98 -0.64 2.43 -16.05
C ILE A 98 0.75 2.84 -16.49
N ASP A 99 1.76 2.52 -15.69
CA ASP A 99 3.13 2.99 -15.91
C ASP A 99 3.69 2.46 -17.23
N LEU A 100 3.53 1.14 -17.49
CA LEU A 100 4.07 0.54 -18.71
C LEU A 100 3.20 -0.64 -19.18
N GLN A 101 2.95 -0.67 -20.47
CA GLN A 101 2.30 -1.79 -21.17
C GLN A 101 3.25 -2.30 -22.26
N LYS A 102 3.54 -3.59 -22.25
CA LYS A 102 4.32 -4.26 -23.29
C LYS A 102 3.38 -4.99 -24.22
N HIS A 103 3.37 -4.60 -25.48
CA HIS A 103 2.60 -5.24 -26.53
C HIS A 103 3.39 -6.38 -27.17
N GLY A 104 2.74 -7.52 -27.38
CA GLY A 104 3.33 -8.72 -27.96
C GLY A 104 2.27 -9.78 -28.20
N ASN A 105 2.64 -11.05 -28.16
CA ASN A 105 1.67 -12.15 -28.24
C ASN A 105 0.64 -12.11 -27.10
N ILE A 106 1.07 -11.60 -25.96
CA ILE A 106 0.24 -11.27 -24.81
C ILE A 106 0.52 -9.83 -24.38
N LEU A 107 -0.50 -9.12 -23.90
CA LEU A 107 -0.34 -7.81 -23.28
C LEU A 107 0.14 -8.00 -21.84
N SER A 108 1.28 -7.40 -21.49
CA SER A 108 1.85 -7.44 -20.14
C SER A 108 1.82 -6.04 -19.52
N LEU A 109 1.38 -5.95 -18.27
CA LEU A 109 1.42 -4.71 -17.50
C LEU A 109 2.58 -4.70 -16.53
N TYR A 110 3.19 -3.55 -16.39
CA TYR A 110 4.26 -3.29 -15.42
C TYR A 110 3.92 -2.05 -14.61
N ASP A 111 4.27 -2.08 -13.35
CA ASP A 111 4.16 -0.93 -12.44
C ASP A 111 5.50 -0.73 -11.72
N TYR A 112 5.98 0.51 -11.67
CA TYR A 112 7.27 0.87 -11.10
C TYR A 112 7.16 1.12 -9.60
N LYS A 113 8.03 0.50 -8.81
CA LYS A 113 8.04 0.69 -7.35
C LYS A 113 9.44 0.98 -6.83
N VAL A 114 9.66 2.21 -6.36
CA VAL A 114 10.83 2.54 -5.54
C VAL A 114 10.54 2.12 -4.12
N THR A 115 11.13 1.01 -3.68
CA THR A 115 10.75 0.34 -2.44
C THR A 115 11.94 -0.21 -1.66
N SER A 116 11.69 -0.81 -0.49
CA SER A 116 12.71 -1.49 0.28
C SER A 116 12.87 -2.96 -0.14
N VAL A 117 14.05 -3.53 0.13
CA VAL A 117 14.31 -4.97 0.00
C VAL A 117 13.26 -5.81 0.73
N TRP A 118 12.83 -5.38 1.90
CA TRP A 118 11.83 -6.09 2.71
C TRP A 118 10.46 -6.19 2.03
N SER A 119 10.10 -5.21 1.20
CA SER A 119 8.86 -5.25 0.42
C SER A 119 8.86 -6.37 -0.64
N VAL A 120 10.03 -6.74 -1.13
CA VAL A 120 10.19 -7.87 -2.07
C VAL A 120 10.21 -9.19 -1.34
N ILE A 121 10.94 -9.27 -0.23
CA ILE A 121 11.05 -10.52 0.56
C ILE A 121 9.69 -10.96 1.13
N TYR A 122 8.91 -10.02 1.64
CA TYR A 122 7.61 -10.33 2.27
C TYR A 122 6.40 -10.17 1.34
N GLY A 123 6.60 -9.57 0.16
CA GLY A 123 5.52 -9.23 -0.75
C GLY A 123 4.65 -8.07 -0.25
N LYS A 124 3.81 -7.56 -1.12
CA LYS A 124 2.75 -6.59 -0.79
C LYS A 124 1.49 -6.92 -1.58
N SER A 125 0.42 -7.29 -0.90
CA SER A 125 -0.89 -7.57 -1.49
C SER A 125 -1.43 -6.39 -2.33
N SER A 126 -1.12 -5.16 -1.93
CA SER A 126 -1.53 -3.96 -2.66
C SER A 126 -0.99 -3.88 -4.09
N TRP A 127 0.15 -4.50 -4.40
CA TRP A 127 0.69 -4.57 -5.76
C TRP A 127 -0.16 -5.45 -6.66
N GLU A 128 -0.55 -6.62 -6.15
CA GLU A 128 -1.43 -7.55 -6.85
C GLU A 128 -2.79 -6.92 -7.11
N THR A 129 -3.36 -6.31 -6.09
CA THR A 129 -4.66 -5.63 -6.17
C THR A 129 -4.64 -4.49 -7.18
N GLN A 130 -3.60 -3.64 -7.15
CA GLN A 130 -3.46 -2.49 -8.05
C GLN A 130 -3.39 -2.91 -9.51
N LEU A 131 -2.51 -3.87 -9.83
CA LEU A 131 -2.33 -4.33 -11.21
C LEU A 131 -3.56 -5.06 -11.75
N ASN A 132 -4.27 -5.84 -10.92
CA ASN A 132 -5.52 -6.47 -11.32
C ASN A 132 -6.65 -5.46 -11.56
N CYS A 133 -6.70 -4.36 -10.81
CA CYS A 133 -7.60 -3.24 -11.11
C CYS A 133 -7.26 -2.58 -12.45
N TYR A 134 -5.99 -2.39 -12.78
CA TYR A 134 -5.58 -1.88 -14.10
C TYR A 134 -5.96 -2.83 -15.24
N ALA A 135 -5.77 -4.14 -15.06
CA ALA A 135 -6.20 -5.15 -16.04
C ALA A 135 -7.72 -5.10 -16.28
N TYR A 136 -8.50 -4.94 -15.20
CA TYR A 136 -9.96 -4.74 -15.32
C TYR A 136 -10.31 -3.47 -16.09
N LEU A 137 -9.65 -2.34 -15.81
CA LEU A 137 -9.91 -1.07 -16.51
C LEU A 137 -9.64 -1.19 -18.01
N LEU A 138 -8.53 -1.80 -18.43
CA LEU A 138 -8.21 -2.03 -19.83
C LEU A 138 -9.26 -2.91 -20.52
N TRP A 139 -9.66 -3.99 -19.87
CA TRP A 139 -10.73 -4.83 -20.40
C TRP A 139 -12.06 -4.09 -20.51
N LYS A 140 -12.44 -3.35 -19.46
CA LYS A 140 -13.72 -2.63 -19.44
C LYS A 140 -13.77 -1.53 -20.49
N ALA A 141 -12.72 -0.72 -20.60
CA ALA A 141 -12.63 0.45 -21.47
C ALA A 141 -12.32 0.10 -22.92
N LYS A 142 -11.38 -0.82 -23.14
CA LYS A 142 -10.80 -1.10 -24.47
C LYS A 142 -11.02 -2.52 -24.99
N LYS A 143 -11.62 -3.40 -24.17
CA LYS A 143 -11.75 -4.85 -24.46
C LYS A 143 -10.41 -5.56 -24.64
N GLN A 144 -9.33 -4.96 -24.12
CA GLN A 144 -8.00 -5.56 -24.14
C GLN A 144 -7.85 -6.55 -22.98
N LYS A 145 -7.41 -7.76 -23.29
CA LYS A 145 -7.10 -8.79 -22.28
C LYS A 145 -5.63 -8.72 -21.92
N VAL A 146 -5.36 -8.60 -20.63
CA VAL A 146 -4.01 -8.68 -20.08
C VAL A 146 -3.67 -10.15 -19.85
N GLY A 147 -2.44 -10.55 -20.19
CA GLY A 147 -1.94 -11.90 -20.02
C GLY A 147 -0.86 -12.05 -18.94
N ALA A 148 -0.21 -10.96 -18.54
CA ALA A 148 0.78 -10.97 -17.46
C ALA A 148 0.80 -9.65 -16.69
N LEU A 149 1.14 -9.74 -15.41
CA LEU A 149 1.29 -8.60 -14.50
C LEU A 149 2.66 -8.68 -13.84
N ASN A 150 3.38 -7.55 -13.78
CA ASN A 150 4.71 -7.50 -13.20
C ASN A 150 4.94 -6.20 -12.43
N ILE A 151 5.75 -6.26 -11.39
CA ILE A 151 6.34 -5.10 -10.72
C ILE A 151 7.79 -4.97 -11.11
N ILE A 152 8.22 -3.77 -11.47
CA ILE A 152 9.65 -3.42 -11.55
C ILE A 152 10.02 -2.75 -10.23
N ALA A 153 10.65 -3.50 -9.34
CA ALA A 153 11.07 -3.02 -8.04
C ALA A 153 12.47 -2.43 -8.09
N ILE A 154 12.61 -1.14 -7.77
CA ILE A 154 13.88 -0.43 -7.59
C ILE A 154 14.14 -0.35 -6.08
N LEU A 155 15.17 -1.06 -5.62
CA LEU A 155 15.43 -1.30 -4.20
C LEU A 155 16.37 -0.24 -3.63
N ARG A 156 15.80 0.75 -2.93
CA ARG A 156 16.51 1.92 -2.40
C ARG A 156 17.51 1.62 -1.29
N ASP A 157 17.39 0.49 -0.62
CA ASP A 157 18.22 0.03 0.51
C ASP A 157 18.99 -1.27 0.20
N TRP A 158 19.11 -1.63 -1.10
CA TRP A 158 19.85 -2.80 -1.51
C TRP A 158 21.35 -2.65 -1.22
N ASN A 159 21.96 -3.72 -0.72
CA ASN A 159 23.37 -3.73 -0.37
C ASN A 159 24.08 -4.91 -1.08
N ARG A 160 25.10 -4.60 -1.84
CA ARG A 160 25.91 -5.60 -2.55
C ARG A 160 26.52 -6.67 -1.63
N ARG A 161 26.85 -6.33 -0.37
CA ARG A 161 27.42 -7.29 0.59
C ARG A 161 26.44 -8.39 0.98
N ASP A 162 25.15 -8.11 0.86
CA ASP A 162 24.08 -9.01 1.24
C ASP A 162 23.54 -9.83 0.07
N ALA A 163 23.89 -9.51 -1.17
CA ALA A 163 23.38 -10.12 -2.40
C ALA A 163 23.61 -11.64 -2.52
N GLY A 164 24.53 -12.22 -1.73
CA GLY A 164 24.77 -13.66 -1.67
C GLY A 164 24.05 -14.39 -0.53
N LYS A 165 23.26 -13.67 0.29
CA LYS A 165 22.51 -14.29 1.39
C LYS A 165 21.26 -14.97 0.86
N PRO A 166 20.81 -16.09 1.49
CA PRO A 166 19.52 -16.68 1.17
C PRO A 166 18.40 -15.65 1.28
N ASP A 167 17.44 -15.72 0.37
CA ASP A 167 16.24 -14.86 0.31
C ASP A 167 16.50 -13.35 0.10
N TYR A 168 17.77 -12.93 -0.02
CA TYR A 168 18.07 -11.53 -0.32
C TYR A 168 18.12 -11.29 -1.84
N PRO A 169 17.53 -10.18 -2.36
CA PRO A 169 17.54 -9.86 -3.77
C PRO A 169 18.96 -9.83 -4.37
N SER A 170 19.15 -10.50 -5.49
CA SER A 170 20.47 -10.55 -6.17
C SER A 170 20.84 -9.26 -6.89
N SER A 171 19.86 -8.38 -7.16
CA SER A 171 20.02 -7.13 -7.91
C SER A 171 19.27 -5.98 -7.24
N PRO A 172 19.74 -4.72 -7.38
CA PRO A 172 19.04 -3.53 -6.93
C PRO A 172 17.75 -3.23 -7.72
N ILE A 173 17.56 -3.87 -8.87
CA ILE A 173 16.33 -3.81 -9.66
C ILE A 173 15.87 -5.22 -10.00
N MET A 174 14.56 -5.46 -9.86
CA MET A 174 13.97 -6.79 -10.09
C MET A 174 12.63 -6.68 -10.80
N GLU A 175 12.36 -7.60 -11.71
CA GLU A 175 11.03 -7.88 -12.21
C GLU A 175 10.38 -8.96 -11.34
N ILE A 176 9.20 -8.67 -10.83
CA ILE A 176 8.46 -9.56 -9.93
C ILE A 176 7.12 -9.90 -10.60
N PRO A 177 6.90 -11.16 -10.99
CA PRO A 177 5.63 -11.58 -11.54
C PRO A 177 4.53 -11.51 -10.47
N ILE A 178 3.37 -11.01 -10.86
CA ILE A 178 2.20 -10.83 -10.00
C ILE A 178 1.09 -11.76 -10.47
N GLN A 179 0.35 -12.33 -9.52
CA GLN A 179 -0.79 -13.20 -9.83
C GLN A 179 -1.86 -12.43 -10.60
N LEU A 180 -2.19 -12.91 -11.78
CA LEU A 180 -3.32 -12.41 -12.57
C LEU A 180 -4.60 -13.13 -12.12
N TRP A 181 -5.57 -12.37 -11.65
CA TRP A 181 -6.89 -12.90 -11.31
C TRP A 181 -7.72 -13.19 -12.56
N SER A 182 -8.70 -14.03 -12.42
CA SER A 182 -9.73 -14.18 -13.45
C SER A 182 -10.49 -12.87 -13.66
N GLN A 183 -11.07 -12.70 -14.85
CA GLN A 183 -11.85 -11.52 -15.18
C GLN A 183 -13.04 -11.32 -14.22
N ASP A 184 -13.66 -12.42 -13.78
CA ASP A 184 -14.78 -12.38 -12.83
C ASP A 184 -14.32 -11.92 -11.43
N GLU A 185 -13.16 -12.37 -10.98
CA GLU A 185 -12.55 -11.89 -9.70
C GLU A 185 -12.20 -10.43 -9.76
N GLN A 186 -11.58 -9.97 -10.85
CA GLN A 186 -11.27 -8.55 -11.07
C GLN A 186 -12.54 -7.69 -11.04
N GLN A 187 -13.58 -8.11 -11.77
CA GLN A 187 -14.87 -7.41 -11.82
C GLN A 187 -15.54 -7.37 -10.46
N ARG A 188 -15.62 -8.51 -9.77
CA ARG A 188 -16.20 -8.60 -8.42
C ARG A 188 -15.49 -7.67 -7.46
N TYR A 189 -14.15 -7.75 -7.37
CA TYR A 189 -13.37 -6.92 -6.49
C TYR A 189 -13.59 -5.41 -6.75
N VAL A 190 -13.43 -4.96 -8.00
CA VAL A 190 -13.58 -3.54 -8.35
C VAL A 190 -15.00 -3.04 -8.05
N THR A 191 -16.03 -3.85 -8.39
CA THR A 191 -17.43 -3.51 -8.11
C THR A 191 -17.69 -3.37 -6.59
N GLU A 192 -17.25 -4.34 -5.80
CA GLU A 192 -17.41 -4.31 -4.34
C GLU A 192 -16.69 -3.11 -3.72
N ARG A 193 -15.48 -2.80 -4.17
CA ARG A 193 -14.73 -1.65 -3.67
C ARG A 193 -15.40 -0.32 -4.03
N VAL A 194 -15.89 -0.16 -5.26
CA VAL A 194 -16.61 1.07 -5.65
C VAL A 194 -17.86 1.24 -4.79
N ARG A 195 -18.68 0.18 -4.61
CA ARG A 195 -19.87 0.22 -3.75
C ARG A 195 -19.51 0.60 -2.30
N LEU A 196 -18.46 0.01 -1.74
CA LEU A 196 -18.00 0.33 -0.39
C LEU A 196 -17.64 1.83 -0.24
N HIS A 197 -17.04 2.42 -1.27
CA HIS A 197 -16.74 3.85 -1.28
C HIS A 197 -17.99 4.72 -1.43
N GLN A 198 -19.01 4.27 -2.18
CA GLN A 198 -20.31 4.93 -2.32
C GLN A 198 -21.09 4.89 -1.00
N ASP A 199 -21.15 3.72 -0.36
CA ASP A 199 -21.78 3.53 0.93
C ASP A 199 -21.14 4.43 1.99
N ALA A 200 -19.81 4.51 2.00
CA ALA A 200 -19.10 5.38 2.93
C ALA A 200 -19.42 6.87 2.71
N GLU A 201 -19.56 7.34 1.46
CA GLU A 201 -19.99 8.72 1.19
C GLU A 201 -21.42 8.97 1.65
N SER A 202 -22.30 7.99 1.44
CA SER A 202 -23.67 8.06 1.92
C SER A 202 -23.74 8.12 3.44
N SER A 203 -23.00 7.26 4.14
CA SER A 203 -22.89 7.28 5.61
C SER A 203 -22.38 8.63 6.12
N MET A 204 -21.36 9.21 5.47
CA MET A 204 -20.84 10.52 5.86
C MET A 204 -21.90 11.63 5.73
N VAL A 205 -22.69 11.62 4.65
CA VAL A 205 -23.76 12.62 4.43
C VAL A 205 -24.87 12.46 5.46
N LEU A 206 -25.21 11.23 5.82
CA LEU A 206 -26.26 10.90 6.81
C LEU A 206 -25.80 11.07 8.26
N GLY A 207 -24.50 11.29 8.50
CA GLY A 207 -23.95 11.33 9.86
C GLY A 207 -23.87 9.95 10.52
N GLU A 208 -23.85 8.89 9.71
CA GLU A 208 -23.72 7.50 10.16
C GLU A 208 -22.24 7.08 10.29
N PRO A 209 -21.93 6.03 11.07
CA PRO A 209 -20.57 5.52 11.19
C PRO A 209 -20.01 5.09 9.83
N LEU A 210 -18.76 5.49 9.54
CA LEU A 210 -18.07 5.07 8.35
C LEU A 210 -17.75 3.55 8.39
N PRO A 211 -17.69 2.87 7.24
CA PRO A 211 -17.20 1.48 7.16
C PRO A 211 -15.86 1.31 7.88
N LEU A 212 -15.70 0.22 8.61
CA LEU A 212 -14.46 -0.06 9.34
C LEU A 212 -13.32 -0.40 8.37
N CYS A 213 -12.10 0.00 8.73
CA CYS A 213 -10.91 -0.50 8.05
C CYS A 213 -10.73 -1.99 8.34
N SER A 214 -10.42 -2.78 7.32
CA SER A 214 -10.06 -4.20 7.48
C SER A 214 -8.74 -4.36 8.23
N ALA A 215 -8.43 -5.57 8.66
CA ALA A 215 -7.14 -5.91 9.26
C ALA A 215 -5.97 -5.60 8.31
N GLU A 216 -6.13 -5.90 7.02
CA GLU A 216 -5.14 -5.59 5.99
C GLU A 216 -4.95 -4.08 5.81
N GLU A 217 -6.03 -3.30 5.73
CA GLU A 217 -5.98 -1.84 5.61
C GLU A 217 -5.34 -1.16 6.82
N ARG A 218 -5.39 -1.80 8.00
CA ARG A 218 -4.74 -1.34 9.24
C ARG A 218 -3.31 -1.85 9.41
N TRP A 219 -2.82 -2.71 8.51
CA TRP A 219 -1.55 -3.44 8.62
C TRP A 219 -1.44 -4.18 9.94
N GLU A 220 -2.50 -4.89 10.29
CA GLU A 220 -2.62 -5.57 11.56
C GLU A 220 -1.64 -6.72 11.66
N LYS A 221 -0.83 -6.67 12.70
CA LYS A 221 0.02 -7.79 13.12
C LYS A 221 -0.72 -8.59 14.17
N GLN A 222 -0.74 -9.89 13.99
CA GLN A 222 -1.33 -10.78 14.99
C GLN A 222 -0.45 -10.89 16.24
N THR A 223 -1.07 -11.18 17.38
CA THR A 223 -0.35 -11.55 18.60
C THR A 223 0.59 -12.72 18.32
N THR A 224 1.79 -12.65 18.83
CA THR A 224 2.80 -13.71 18.73
C THR A 224 3.41 -14.01 20.10
N TYR A 225 3.93 -15.23 20.23
CA TYR A 225 4.46 -15.78 21.48
C TYR A 225 5.93 -16.12 21.30
N ALA A 226 6.80 -15.29 21.88
CA ALA A 226 8.24 -15.40 21.73
C ALA A 226 8.82 -16.23 22.88
N VAL A 227 9.34 -17.42 22.59
CA VAL A 227 10.03 -18.26 23.59
C VAL A 227 11.50 -17.85 23.65
N ARG A 228 12.00 -17.54 24.85
CA ARG A 228 13.40 -17.19 25.09
C ARG A 228 13.93 -17.80 26.39
N LYS A 229 15.25 -17.91 26.53
CA LYS A 229 15.90 -18.20 27.82
C LYS A 229 15.72 -17.01 28.76
N LYS A 230 15.47 -17.26 30.05
CA LYS A 230 15.26 -16.21 31.08
C LYS A 230 16.35 -15.15 31.07
N ALA A 231 17.62 -15.56 30.88
CA ALA A 231 18.77 -14.66 30.84
C ALA A 231 18.95 -13.86 29.55
N ASN A 232 18.25 -14.21 28.47
CA ASN A 232 18.45 -13.63 27.15
C ASN A 232 17.27 -12.75 26.75
N LYS A 233 17.55 -11.60 26.11
CA LYS A 233 16.51 -10.73 25.51
C LYS A 233 16.04 -11.25 24.14
N ARG A 234 16.88 -12.00 23.42
CA ARG A 234 16.58 -12.50 22.08
C ARG A 234 15.74 -13.78 22.17
N ALA A 235 14.62 -13.82 21.43
CA ALA A 235 13.81 -15.02 21.28
C ALA A 235 14.61 -16.13 20.58
N LEU A 236 14.42 -17.36 21.02
CA LEU A 236 14.89 -18.58 20.34
C LEU A 236 13.96 -18.90 19.17
N ARG A 237 12.65 -18.78 19.42
CA ARG A 237 11.62 -18.99 18.41
C ARG A 237 10.38 -18.16 18.73
N VAL A 238 9.62 -17.80 17.68
CA VAL A 238 8.36 -17.06 17.78
C VAL A 238 7.25 -17.92 17.17
N PHE A 239 6.14 -18.04 17.88
CA PHE A 239 4.99 -18.85 17.51
C PHE A 239 3.75 -17.99 17.30
N LYS A 240 2.80 -18.49 16.52
CA LYS A 240 1.53 -17.80 16.24
C LYS A 240 0.44 -18.15 17.27
N SER A 241 0.61 -19.23 18.02
CA SER A 241 -0.31 -19.62 19.09
C SER A 241 0.42 -19.87 20.40
N MET A 242 -0.29 -19.66 21.52
CA MET A 242 0.21 -19.95 22.86
C MET A 242 0.47 -21.45 23.04
N ASP A 243 -0.37 -22.31 22.44
CA ASP A 243 -0.23 -23.76 22.55
C ASP A 243 1.07 -24.25 21.90
N GLU A 244 1.41 -23.74 20.72
CA GLU A 244 2.69 -24.07 20.08
C GLU A 244 3.89 -23.57 20.91
N ALA A 245 3.76 -22.39 21.52
CA ALA A 245 4.80 -21.84 22.38
C ALA A 245 4.98 -22.68 23.65
N ASN A 246 3.87 -23.12 24.27
CA ASN A 246 3.89 -24.00 25.43
C ASN A 246 4.48 -25.38 25.10
N ALA A 247 4.17 -25.94 23.93
CA ALA A 247 4.74 -27.21 23.49
C ALA A 247 6.26 -27.15 23.23
N PHE A 248 6.80 -25.97 23.00
CA PHE A 248 8.25 -25.73 22.80
C PHE A 248 8.97 -25.33 24.10
N LEU A 249 8.23 -25.02 25.18
CA LEU A 249 8.78 -24.52 26.43
C LEU A 249 9.59 -25.59 27.17
N GLU A 250 10.81 -25.25 27.55
CA GLU A 250 11.69 -26.09 28.36
C GLU A 250 12.06 -25.40 29.68
N GLU A 251 12.68 -26.12 30.61
CA GLU A 251 13.14 -25.55 31.88
C GLU A 251 14.13 -24.40 31.64
N GLY A 252 13.92 -23.29 32.33
CA GLY A 252 14.75 -22.08 32.16
C GLY A 252 14.35 -21.17 31.00
N MET A 253 13.27 -21.49 30.26
CA MET A 253 12.67 -20.63 29.26
C MET A 253 11.46 -19.89 29.80
N VAL A 254 11.06 -18.84 29.06
CA VAL A 254 9.85 -18.04 29.31
C VAL A 254 9.20 -17.69 27.97
N ILE A 255 7.89 -17.50 27.99
CA ILE A 255 7.12 -17.00 26.87
C ILE A 255 6.86 -15.52 27.10
N ASP A 256 7.24 -14.69 26.12
CA ASP A 256 6.84 -13.29 26.06
C ASP A 256 5.70 -13.17 25.05
N GLU A 257 4.53 -12.80 25.52
CA GLU A 257 3.42 -12.43 24.66
C GLU A 257 3.71 -11.09 24.02
N ARG A 258 3.70 -11.06 22.69
CA ARG A 258 3.80 -9.83 21.88
C ARG A 258 2.44 -9.59 21.29
N LYS A 259 1.70 -8.69 21.93
CA LYS A 259 0.36 -8.32 21.48
C LYS A 259 0.37 -7.85 20.03
N GLY A 260 -0.68 -8.18 19.31
CA GLY A 260 -0.92 -7.67 17.96
C GLY A 260 -1.03 -6.14 17.95
N GLU A 261 -0.79 -5.55 16.80
CA GLU A 261 -0.82 -4.09 16.65
C GLU A 261 -1.30 -3.73 15.25
N SER A 262 -2.22 -2.76 15.16
CA SER A 262 -2.59 -2.11 13.90
C SER A 262 -1.53 -1.06 13.54
N THR A 263 -0.40 -1.51 12.98
CA THR A 263 0.82 -0.69 12.83
C THR A 263 0.61 0.58 12.00
N ARG A 264 -0.31 0.55 11.03
CA ARG A 264 -0.67 1.75 10.25
C ARG A 264 -1.26 2.86 11.12
N CYS A 265 -2.07 2.49 12.11
CA CYS A 265 -2.72 3.44 13.00
C CYS A 265 -1.80 3.89 14.14
N ALA A 266 -1.12 2.95 14.79
CA ALA A 266 -0.31 3.18 15.99
C ALA A 266 1.03 3.87 15.69
N GLN A 267 1.59 3.69 14.50
CA GLN A 267 2.88 4.26 14.10
C GLN A 267 2.75 5.49 13.20
N ASP A 268 1.61 6.18 13.26
CA ASP A 268 1.32 7.43 12.55
C ASP A 268 1.43 7.37 11.01
N TRP A 269 1.35 6.16 10.42
CA TRP A 269 1.24 6.00 8.96
C TRP A 269 -0.14 6.39 8.44
N CYS A 270 -1.16 6.33 9.32
CA CYS A 270 -2.50 6.83 9.05
C CYS A 270 -2.63 8.26 9.58
N ARG A 271 -2.50 9.26 8.72
CA ARG A 271 -2.56 10.68 9.08
C ARG A 271 -3.90 11.13 9.66
N VAL A 272 -4.89 10.26 9.72
CA VAL A 272 -6.23 10.54 10.28
C VAL A 272 -6.56 9.67 11.50
N SER A 273 -5.59 8.92 12.03
CA SER A 273 -5.79 8.02 13.18
C SER A 273 -6.35 8.76 14.41
N GLN A 274 -5.92 9.99 14.66
CA GLN A 274 -6.38 10.81 15.77
C GLN A 274 -7.88 11.19 15.70
N TRP A 275 -8.51 11.15 14.53
CA TRP A 275 -9.94 11.41 14.33
C TRP A 275 -10.73 10.12 14.01
N CYS A 276 -10.09 8.97 14.04
CA CYS A 276 -10.69 7.70 13.67
C CYS A 276 -11.31 7.04 14.89
N GLU A 277 -12.65 6.98 14.95
CA GLU A 277 -13.39 6.33 16.03
C GLU A 277 -12.96 4.87 16.23
N GLN A 278 -12.81 4.11 15.14
CA GLN A 278 -12.35 2.71 15.19
C GLN A 278 -11.01 2.58 15.94
N TYR A 279 -10.09 3.52 15.75
CA TYR A 279 -8.81 3.49 16.44
C TYR A 279 -8.93 3.96 17.89
N GLN A 280 -9.74 5.00 18.15
CA GLN A 280 -9.95 5.49 19.51
C GLN A 280 -10.68 4.48 20.40
N GLU A 281 -11.65 3.75 19.84
CA GLU A 281 -12.33 2.66 20.55
C GLU A 281 -11.38 1.53 20.91
N ALA A 282 -10.50 1.12 19.99
CA ALA A 282 -9.50 0.11 20.22
C ALA A 282 -8.48 0.54 21.31
N LEU A 283 -8.05 1.81 21.31
CA LEU A 283 -7.21 2.38 22.38
C LEU A 283 -7.89 2.31 23.74
N ASN A 284 -9.17 2.68 23.81
CA ASN A 284 -9.95 2.72 25.07
C ASN A 284 -10.28 1.33 25.59
N ALA A 285 -10.46 0.35 24.72
CA ALA A 285 -10.72 -1.03 25.12
C ALA A 285 -9.51 -1.73 25.77
N GLY A 286 -8.33 -1.12 25.72
CA GLY A 286 -7.10 -1.74 26.22
C GLY A 286 -6.71 -3.01 25.46
N ASP A 287 -7.39 -3.27 24.37
CA ASP A 287 -7.13 -4.39 23.49
C ASP A 287 -5.81 -4.11 22.75
N GLY A 288 -4.78 -4.86 23.09
CA GLY A 288 -3.46 -4.72 22.48
C GLY A 288 -3.39 -5.06 20.99
N THR A 289 -4.54 -5.23 20.34
CA THR A 289 -4.73 -5.32 18.88
C THR A 289 -4.78 -3.94 18.22
N ILE A 290 -4.10 -2.96 18.81
CA ILE A 290 -4.03 -1.60 18.27
C ILE A 290 -2.91 -1.49 17.25
#